data_d95350615409e33ad8686097d5935c98
#
_entry.id   d95350615409e33ad8686097d5935c98
#
_cell.length_a   1.000
_cell.length_b   1.000
_cell.length_c   1.000
_cell.angle_alpha   90.00
_cell.angle_beta   90.00
_cell.angle_gamma   90.00
#
_symmetry.space_group_name_H-M   'P 1'
#
loop_
_entity.id
_entity.type
_entity.pdbx_description
1 polymer ?
#
loop_
_entity_poly.entity_id
_entity_poly.type
_entity_poly.pdbx_seq_one_letter_code
_entity_poly.pdbx_strand_id
1 'polypeptide(L)'
;GEILLDGRPLRDYRGVCPVQMVWQHPETVVDPLLRLGDTLAEAGAVEERLMQALHIEKAWMNRYPAELSGGELQRFCIARALRPETRFLLCDEISAMLDLVTQAQIWRLLLEEAESRNLGLLVVSHDSALLRQVCTRVESLSGLGRT
;
A
#
# COMPACT_ATOMS: atom_id res chain seq x y z
N GLY A 1 1.16 -5.76 -23.33
CA GLY A 1 2.14 -6.49 -22.57
C GLY A 1 1.50 -7.52 -21.65
N GLU A 2 2.28 -8.39 -21.08
CA GLU A 2 1.82 -9.40 -20.14
C GLU A 2 2.66 -9.31 -18.87
N ILE A 3 2.01 -9.43 -17.70
CA ILE A 3 2.68 -9.46 -16.41
C ILE A 3 2.65 -10.90 -15.93
N LEU A 4 3.84 -11.46 -15.68
CA LEU A 4 4.01 -12.81 -15.17
C LEU A 4 4.49 -12.79 -13.73
N LEU A 5 3.92 -13.62 -12.90
CA LEU A 5 4.38 -13.91 -11.55
C LEU A 5 4.64 -15.43 -11.46
N ASP A 6 5.89 -15.81 -11.19
CA ASP A 6 6.36 -17.19 -11.21
C ASP A 6 6.03 -17.92 -12.54
N GLY A 7 6.20 -17.22 -13.66
CA GLY A 7 5.91 -17.76 -14.99
C GLY A 7 4.43 -17.90 -15.34
N ARG A 8 3.51 -17.53 -14.44
CA ARG A 8 2.07 -17.55 -14.64
C ARG A 8 1.55 -16.14 -14.87
N PRO A 9 0.70 -15.90 -15.89
CA PRO A 9 0.06 -14.60 -16.11
C PRO A 9 -0.72 -14.14 -14.89
N LEU A 10 -0.55 -12.87 -14.49
CA LEU A 10 -1.22 -12.32 -13.31
C LEU A 10 -2.75 -12.42 -13.40
N ARG A 11 -3.31 -12.29 -14.61
CA ARG A 11 -4.76 -12.44 -14.89
C ARG A 11 -5.33 -13.82 -14.57
N ASP A 12 -4.47 -14.86 -14.47
CA ASP A 12 -4.90 -16.24 -14.23
C ASP A 12 -4.96 -16.58 -12.74
N TYR A 13 -4.51 -15.68 -11.87
CA TYR A 13 -4.68 -15.82 -10.42
C TYR A 13 -6.17 -15.67 -10.07
N ARG A 14 -6.66 -16.56 -9.22
CA ARG A 14 -8.04 -16.57 -8.70
C ARG A 14 -8.04 -16.17 -7.24
N GLY A 15 -9.12 -15.51 -6.80
CA GLY A 15 -9.22 -14.97 -5.44
C GLY A 15 -8.43 -13.68 -5.27
N VAL A 16 -7.69 -13.56 -4.17
CA VAL A 16 -6.90 -12.36 -3.89
C VAL A 16 -5.69 -12.28 -4.83
N CYS A 17 -5.56 -11.16 -5.51
CA CYS A 17 -4.38 -10.90 -6.33
C CYS A 17 -3.14 -10.80 -5.42
N PRO A 18 -2.05 -11.56 -5.67
CA PRO A 18 -0.84 -11.48 -4.88
C PRO A 18 -0.04 -10.19 -5.08
N VAL A 19 -0.43 -9.37 -6.06
CA VAL A 19 0.11 -8.03 -6.29
C VAL A 19 -0.94 -7.03 -5.86
N GLN A 20 -0.65 -6.23 -4.84
CA GLN A 20 -1.52 -5.18 -4.34
C GLN A 20 -0.90 -3.82 -4.64
N MET A 21 -1.72 -2.78 -4.69
CA MET A 21 -1.27 -1.42 -4.94
C MET A 21 -1.84 -0.45 -3.91
N VAL A 22 -0.99 0.43 -3.42
CA VAL A 22 -1.36 1.60 -2.63
C VAL A 22 -1.17 2.82 -3.51
N TRP A 23 -2.23 3.60 -3.64
CA TRP A 23 -2.29 4.75 -4.52
C TRP A 23 -1.96 6.04 -3.78
N GLN A 24 -1.49 7.04 -4.52
CA GLN A 24 -1.24 8.38 -3.99
C GLN A 24 -2.50 9.04 -3.41
N HIS A 25 -3.66 8.78 -4.03
CA HIS A 25 -4.96 9.36 -3.68
C HIS A 25 -5.88 8.27 -3.10
N PRO A 26 -5.84 8.02 -1.78
CA PRO A 26 -6.60 6.93 -1.16
C PRO A 26 -8.11 7.09 -1.31
N GLU A 27 -8.61 8.33 -1.41
CA GLU A 27 -10.04 8.63 -1.61
C GLU A 27 -10.59 8.14 -2.95
N THR A 28 -9.73 7.83 -3.92
CA THR A 28 -10.15 7.33 -5.24
C THR A 28 -10.33 5.83 -5.30
N VAL A 29 -9.88 5.10 -4.27
CA VAL A 29 -9.81 3.62 -4.25
C VAL A 29 -10.66 2.97 -3.16
N VAL A 30 -11.42 3.77 -2.43
CA VAL A 30 -12.41 3.31 -1.46
C VAL A 30 -13.80 3.76 -1.90
N ASP A 31 -14.81 2.93 -1.64
CA ASP A 31 -16.19 3.34 -1.90
C ASP A 31 -16.60 4.38 -0.85
N PRO A 32 -16.95 5.63 -1.26
CA PRO A 32 -17.32 6.69 -0.32
C PRO A 32 -18.64 6.42 0.42
N LEU A 33 -19.44 5.47 -0.06
CA LEU A 33 -20.74 5.11 0.52
C LEU A 33 -20.66 3.95 1.52
N LEU A 34 -19.53 3.28 1.60
CA LEU A 34 -19.29 2.20 2.56
C LEU A 34 -18.58 2.72 3.81
N ARG A 35 -18.89 2.12 4.95
CA ARG A 35 -18.10 2.32 6.17
C ARG A 35 -16.74 1.66 6.03
N LEU A 36 -15.75 2.21 6.69
CA LEU A 36 -14.38 1.67 6.63
C LEU A 36 -14.30 0.22 7.13
N GLY A 37 -15.13 -0.15 8.13
CA GLY A 37 -15.21 -1.54 8.57
C GLY A 37 -15.70 -2.49 7.48
N ASP A 38 -16.69 -2.08 6.67
CA ASP A 38 -17.19 -2.88 5.56
C ASP A 38 -16.13 -2.99 4.45
N THR A 39 -15.48 -1.88 4.12
CA THR A 39 -14.36 -1.84 3.15
C THR A 39 -13.20 -2.75 3.59
N LEU A 40 -12.91 -2.78 4.88
CA LEU A 40 -11.85 -3.65 5.43
C LEU A 40 -12.26 -5.13 5.39
N ALA A 41 -13.53 -5.42 5.69
CA ALA A 41 -14.07 -6.78 5.64
C ALA A 41 -13.99 -7.40 4.23
N GLU A 42 -14.14 -6.61 3.17
CA GLU A 42 -13.91 -7.05 1.78
C GLU A 42 -12.46 -7.53 1.56
N ALA A 43 -11.52 -6.91 2.26
CA ALA A 43 -10.11 -7.30 2.21
C ALA A 43 -9.80 -8.57 3.00
N GLY A 44 -10.75 -9.10 3.79
CA GLY A 44 -10.53 -10.17 4.75
C GLY A 44 -9.99 -9.64 6.08
N ALA A 45 -9.59 -10.55 6.95
CA ALA A 45 -9.07 -10.16 8.26
C ALA A 45 -7.71 -9.46 8.13
N VAL A 46 -7.65 -8.21 8.60
CA VAL A 46 -6.38 -7.50 8.79
C VAL A 46 -5.84 -7.80 10.18
N GLU A 47 -4.57 -8.11 10.26
CA GLU A 47 -3.92 -8.42 11.53
C GLU A 47 -4.00 -7.25 12.50
N GLU A 48 -4.40 -7.52 13.75
CA GLU A 48 -4.48 -6.49 14.80
C GLU A 48 -3.12 -5.77 15.00
N ARG A 49 -2.02 -6.49 14.81
CA ARG A 49 -0.66 -5.93 14.85
C ARG A 49 -0.45 -4.82 13.81
N LEU A 50 -0.94 -5.02 12.59
CA LEU A 50 -0.86 -3.99 11.52
C LEU A 50 -1.74 -2.79 11.83
N MET A 51 -2.93 -3.02 12.36
CA MET A 51 -3.82 -1.95 12.79
C MET A 51 -3.16 -1.06 13.85
N GLN A 52 -2.52 -1.68 14.85
CA GLN A 52 -1.80 -0.97 15.90
C GLN A 52 -0.57 -0.22 15.35
N ALA A 53 0.26 -0.86 14.53
CA ALA A 53 1.46 -0.27 13.95
C ALA A 53 1.15 0.90 13.01
N LEU A 54 -0.01 0.89 12.34
CA LEU A 54 -0.51 1.98 11.51
C LEU A 54 -1.36 2.99 12.29
N HIS A 55 -1.47 2.84 13.61
CA HIS A 55 -2.29 3.70 14.47
C HIS A 55 -3.74 3.84 13.97
N ILE A 56 -4.33 2.73 13.51
CA ILE A 56 -5.71 2.69 13.05
C ILE A 56 -6.61 2.44 14.25
N GLU A 57 -7.47 3.40 14.55
CA GLU A 57 -8.38 3.32 15.68
C GLU A 57 -9.61 2.46 15.35
N LYS A 58 -10.06 1.65 16.29
CA LYS A 58 -11.29 0.86 16.12
C LYS A 58 -12.52 1.71 15.84
N ALA A 59 -12.53 2.94 16.35
CA ALA A 59 -13.62 3.89 16.10
C ALA A 59 -13.75 4.27 14.62
N TRP A 60 -12.68 4.16 13.82
CA TRP A 60 -12.73 4.46 12.39
C TRP A 60 -13.60 3.48 11.62
N MET A 61 -13.75 2.26 12.10
CA MET A 61 -14.56 1.22 11.43
C MET A 61 -16.02 1.65 11.20
N ASN A 62 -16.53 2.54 12.06
CA ASN A 62 -17.89 3.06 11.94
C ASN A 62 -18.00 4.37 11.13
N ARG A 63 -16.85 4.90 10.65
CA ARG A 63 -16.80 6.14 9.87
C ARG A 63 -16.83 5.86 8.38
N TYR A 64 -17.22 6.87 7.62
CA TYR A 64 -17.09 6.91 6.16
C TYR A 64 -15.72 7.49 5.78
N PRO A 65 -15.20 7.17 4.56
CA PRO A 65 -13.91 7.70 4.10
C PRO A 65 -13.76 9.22 4.22
N ALA A 66 -14.83 9.96 3.93
CA ALA A 66 -14.84 11.43 4.01
C ALA A 66 -14.71 12.01 5.44
N GLU A 67 -14.83 11.17 6.47
CA GLU A 67 -14.67 11.56 7.88
C GLU A 67 -13.24 11.37 8.40
N LEU A 68 -12.32 10.89 7.55
CA LEU A 68 -10.91 10.73 7.87
C LEU A 68 -10.08 11.80 7.17
N SER A 69 -8.95 12.18 7.79
CA SER A 69 -7.91 12.94 7.10
C SER A 69 -7.26 12.08 6.01
N GLY A 70 -6.63 12.72 5.02
CA GLY A 70 -5.93 12.00 3.95
C GLY A 70 -4.86 11.03 4.49
N GLY A 71 -4.11 11.42 5.53
CA GLY A 71 -3.12 10.56 6.16
C GLY A 71 -3.71 9.37 6.92
N GLU A 72 -4.86 9.55 7.57
CA GLU A 72 -5.60 8.46 8.21
C GLU A 72 -6.11 7.47 7.18
N LEU A 73 -6.71 7.98 6.10
CA LEU A 73 -7.22 7.14 5.01
C LEU A 73 -6.10 6.41 4.28
N GLN A 74 -4.93 7.06 4.11
CA GLN A 74 -3.75 6.42 3.51
C GLN A 74 -3.26 5.24 4.36
N ARG A 75 -3.15 5.42 5.67
CA ARG A 75 -2.78 4.33 6.60
C ARG A 75 -3.77 3.16 6.54
N PHE A 76 -5.05 3.47 6.45
CA PHE A 76 -6.10 2.47 6.26
C PHE A 76 -5.93 1.71 4.94
N CYS A 77 -5.65 2.38 3.82
CA CYS A 77 -5.41 1.74 2.52
C CYS A 77 -4.14 0.86 2.52
N ILE A 78 -3.10 1.26 3.26
CA ILE A 78 -1.90 0.43 3.44
C ILE A 78 -2.25 -0.85 4.21
N ALA A 79 -3.01 -0.77 5.32
CA ALA A 79 -3.45 -1.95 6.07
C ALA A 79 -4.26 -2.91 5.19
N ARG A 80 -5.18 -2.35 4.39
CA ARG A 80 -6.01 -3.12 3.44
C ARG A 80 -5.18 -3.86 2.39
N ALA A 81 -4.06 -3.29 1.95
CA ALA A 81 -3.18 -3.87 0.93
C ALA A 81 -2.20 -4.91 1.49
N LEU A 82 -1.86 -4.85 2.78
CA LEU A 82 -0.93 -5.78 3.45
C LEU A 82 -1.63 -7.08 3.90
N ARG A 83 -2.26 -7.77 2.96
CA ARG A 83 -2.94 -9.04 3.22
C ARG A 83 -1.94 -10.19 3.34
N PRO A 84 -2.34 -11.32 3.98
CA PRO A 84 -1.48 -12.51 4.04
C PRO A 84 -1.03 -13.02 2.66
N GLU A 85 -1.90 -12.90 1.66
CA GLU A 85 -1.65 -13.35 0.29
C GLU A 85 -0.79 -12.39 -0.52
N THR A 86 -0.57 -11.14 -0.04
CA THR A 86 0.21 -10.14 -0.76
C THR A 86 1.67 -10.54 -0.80
N ARG A 87 2.21 -10.66 -2.01
CA ARG A 87 3.61 -10.98 -2.29
C ARG A 87 4.38 -9.79 -2.86
N PHE A 88 3.68 -8.89 -3.53
CA PHE A 88 4.24 -7.66 -4.06
C PHE A 88 3.32 -6.50 -3.73
N LEU A 89 3.89 -5.42 -3.24
CA LEU A 89 3.21 -4.17 -2.96
C LEU A 89 3.77 -3.06 -3.84
N LEU A 90 2.90 -2.49 -4.67
CA LEU A 90 3.22 -1.32 -5.47
C LEU A 90 2.84 -0.07 -4.67
N CYS A 91 3.80 0.79 -4.44
CA CYS A 91 3.66 2.02 -3.65
C CYS A 91 3.81 3.22 -4.59
N ASP A 92 2.68 3.84 -4.98
CA ASP A 92 2.68 4.98 -5.88
C ASP A 92 2.51 6.28 -5.09
N GLU A 93 3.65 6.99 -4.87
CA GLU A 93 3.72 8.27 -4.13
C GLU A 93 2.99 8.25 -2.77
N ILE A 94 2.98 7.11 -2.09
CA ILE A 94 2.11 6.83 -0.93
C ILE A 94 2.36 7.72 0.29
N SER A 95 3.48 8.41 0.33
CA SER A 95 3.87 9.25 1.47
C SER A 95 3.98 10.74 1.13
N ALA A 96 3.71 11.14 -0.12
CA ALA A 96 3.87 12.52 -0.58
C ALA A 96 3.00 13.54 0.18
N MET A 97 1.86 13.11 0.73
CA MET A 97 0.92 13.97 1.46
C MET A 97 1.02 13.83 2.99
N LEU A 98 2.01 13.11 3.48
CA LEU A 98 2.19 12.84 4.90
C LEU A 98 3.27 13.75 5.50
N ASP A 99 3.13 14.07 6.79
CA ASP A 99 4.21 14.68 7.55
C ASP A 99 5.41 13.72 7.69
N LEU A 100 6.59 14.27 7.93
CA LEU A 100 7.84 13.51 7.94
C LEU A 100 7.87 12.38 8.99
N VAL A 101 7.20 12.57 10.13
CA VAL A 101 7.17 11.57 11.20
C VAL A 101 6.31 10.39 10.76
N THR A 102 5.10 10.66 10.29
CA THR A 102 4.18 9.64 9.76
C THR A 102 4.80 8.91 8.57
N GLN A 103 5.45 9.63 7.65
CA GLN A 103 6.17 9.06 6.53
C GLN A 103 7.24 8.05 7.00
N ALA A 104 8.10 8.46 7.95
CA ALA A 104 9.15 7.58 8.47
C ALA A 104 8.58 6.32 9.16
N GLN A 105 7.49 6.45 9.91
CA GLN A 105 6.81 5.33 10.56
C GLN A 105 6.26 4.33 9.54
N ILE A 106 5.59 4.82 8.49
CA ILE A 106 5.02 3.97 7.44
C ILE A 106 6.13 3.23 6.68
N TRP A 107 7.18 3.92 6.26
CA TRP A 107 8.27 3.26 5.53
C TRP A 107 9.01 2.25 6.37
N ARG A 108 9.23 2.54 7.66
CA ARG A 108 9.81 1.56 8.58
C ARG A 108 8.95 0.30 8.67
N LEU A 109 7.65 0.45 8.87
CA LEU A 109 6.72 -0.68 8.91
C LEU A 109 6.76 -1.50 7.60
N LEU A 110 6.70 -0.82 6.43
CA LEU A 110 6.72 -1.51 5.14
C LEU A 110 8.02 -2.28 4.92
N LEU A 111 9.16 -1.75 5.35
CA LEU A 111 10.45 -2.45 5.26
C LEU A 111 10.49 -3.66 6.22
N GLU A 112 9.98 -3.52 7.44
CA GLU A 112 9.85 -4.64 8.40
C GLU A 112 8.94 -5.75 7.86
N GLU A 113 7.81 -5.41 7.24
CA GLU A 113 6.91 -6.35 6.57
C GLU A 113 7.59 -7.02 5.36
N ALA A 114 8.31 -6.23 4.56
CA ALA A 114 9.03 -6.75 3.40
C ALA A 114 10.08 -7.79 3.80
N GLU A 115 10.85 -7.52 4.84
CA GLU A 115 11.87 -8.43 5.35
C GLU A 115 11.24 -9.69 5.97
N SER A 116 10.28 -9.52 6.89
CA SER A 116 9.69 -10.64 7.65
C SER A 116 8.86 -11.59 6.79
N ARG A 117 8.23 -11.08 5.73
CA ARG A 117 7.31 -11.84 4.86
C ARG A 117 7.91 -12.16 3.48
N ASN A 118 9.14 -11.72 3.21
CA ASN A 118 9.73 -11.76 1.87
C ASN A 118 8.84 -11.09 0.82
N LEU A 119 8.30 -9.90 1.18
CA LEU A 119 7.40 -9.11 0.36
C LEU A 119 8.21 -8.23 -0.58
N GLY A 120 7.94 -8.31 -1.89
CA GLY A 120 8.53 -7.41 -2.87
C GLY A 120 7.89 -6.02 -2.81
N LEU A 121 8.71 -4.96 -2.71
CA LEU A 121 8.23 -3.57 -2.80
C LEU A 121 8.66 -2.95 -4.14
N LEU A 122 7.71 -2.40 -4.87
CA LEU A 122 7.96 -1.53 -6.02
C LEU A 122 7.51 -0.12 -5.65
N VAL A 123 8.47 0.79 -5.51
CA VAL A 123 8.22 2.16 -5.04
C VAL A 123 8.35 3.13 -6.21
N VAL A 124 7.32 3.90 -6.46
CA VAL A 124 7.33 5.03 -7.39
C VAL A 124 7.34 6.31 -6.56
N SER A 125 8.35 7.15 -6.74
CA SER A 125 8.46 8.45 -6.09
C SER A 125 9.37 9.39 -6.88
N HIS A 126 9.10 10.68 -6.77
CA HIS A 126 9.98 11.74 -7.26
C HIS A 126 10.99 12.17 -6.19
N ASP A 127 10.87 11.71 -4.94
CA ASP A 127 11.83 11.96 -3.88
C ASP A 127 13.02 10.99 -3.96
N SER A 128 14.10 11.44 -4.58
CA SER A 128 15.31 10.63 -4.73
C SER A 128 16.03 10.34 -3.41
N ALA A 129 15.83 11.16 -2.36
CA ALA A 129 16.41 10.90 -1.05
C ALA A 129 15.69 9.75 -0.36
N LEU A 130 14.36 9.75 -0.42
CA LEU A 130 13.53 8.64 0.05
C LEU A 130 13.90 7.34 -0.65
N LEU A 131 13.93 7.33 -1.99
CA LEU A 131 14.24 6.13 -2.77
C LEU A 131 15.59 5.52 -2.39
N ARG A 132 16.62 6.34 -2.17
CA ARG A 132 17.95 5.85 -1.72
C ARG A 132 17.93 5.22 -0.32
N GLN A 133 16.98 5.60 0.52
CA GLN A 133 16.88 5.05 1.88
C GLN A 133 16.06 3.75 1.94
N VAL A 134 15.02 3.62 1.09
CA VAL A 134 14.06 2.53 1.21
C VAL A 134 14.21 1.46 0.14
N CYS A 135 14.92 1.75 -0.97
CA CYS A 135 15.06 0.82 -2.09
C CYS A 135 16.47 0.22 -2.16
N THR A 136 16.55 -1.06 -2.45
CA THR A 136 17.82 -1.76 -2.74
C THR A 136 18.33 -1.47 -4.15
N ARG A 137 17.43 -1.09 -5.07
CA ARG A 137 17.73 -0.72 -6.45
C ARG A 137 16.81 0.42 -6.89
N VAL A 138 17.37 1.40 -7.58
CA VAL A 138 16.63 2.55 -8.11
C VAL A 138 16.87 2.66 -9.62
N GLU A 139 15.79 2.79 -10.38
CA GLU A 139 15.81 2.98 -11.83
C GLU A 139 15.09 4.29 -12.20
N SER A 140 15.62 4.99 -13.20
CA SER A 140 14.96 6.19 -13.73
C SER A 140 14.20 5.86 -15.00
N LEU A 141 12.91 6.22 -15.04
CA LEU A 141 12.06 6.03 -16.22
C LEU A 141 12.27 7.09 -17.32
N SER A 142 13.04 8.13 -17.05
CA SER A 142 13.28 9.22 -18.02
C SER A 142 13.98 8.79 -19.31
N GLY A 143 14.47 7.56 -19.40
CA GLY A 143 15.11 6.96 -20.59
C GLY A 143 14.29 5.89 -21.32
N LEU A 144 13.16 5.45 -20.79
CA LEU A 144 12.38 4.30 -21.29
C LEU A 144 11.28 4.65 -22.32
N GLY A 145 11.13 5.90 -22.68
CA GLY A 145 10.02 6.43 -23.47
C GLY A 145 10.36 6.90 -24.89
N ARG A 146 11.29 6.27 -25.61
CA ARG A 146 11.50 6.53 -27.05
C ARG A 146 12.02 5.28 -27.74
N THR A 147 11.15 4.40 -28.10
CA THR A 147 11.29 3.53 -29.28
C THR A 147 9.99 3.49 -30.04
#